data_98426178b55fe6054e7994a0ce6e263a
#
_entry.id   98426178b55fe6054e7994a0ce6e263a
#
_cell.length_a   1.000
_cell.length_b   1.000
_cell.length_c   1.000
_cell.angle_alpha   90.00
_cell.angle_beta   90.00
_cell.angle_gamma   90.00
#
_symmetry.space_group_name_H-M   'P 1'
#
loop_
_entity.id
_entity.type
_entity.pdbx_description
1 polymer ?
#
loop_
_entity_poly.entity_id
_entity_poly.type
_entity_poly.pdbx_seq_one_letter_code
_entity_poly.pdbx_strand_id
1 'polypeptide(L)'
;MNYQDKSLQSLKLGQATEYAANYDRTLLQPVPRKLNRDGLGITEQQPFTQGADIWTAYEISWLNPKGLPQVAIADVEIDYRSENLIESKSFKLYLNSFNQSQFADFASVERTMREDLSACAQGEVKVHLHPLSHYQGQSIDTLAGDCIDDQDIEIHSYEFDADILQNCTSDNVVEETLVSHLLKSNCLITSQPDWGTVQIHYVGKQIDREKLLRYIVSFRQHNEFHEQCVERIFCDLMHYAKPEKLTVYARYTRRGGLDINPFRSNFEEIPQNLRLARQ
;
A
#
# COMPACT_ATOMS: atom_id res chain seq x y z
N MET A 1 -3.87 5.98 19.10
CA MET A 1 -2.71 6.46 18.30
C MET A 1 -2.64 7.98 18.43
N ASN A 2 -1.50 8.56 18.79
CA ASN A 2 -1.42 10.00 19.02
C ASN A 2 -1.02 10.71 17.71
N TYR A 3 -2.02 11.06 16.88
CA TYR A 3 -1.83 11.74 15.58
C TYR A 3 -1.36 13.20 15.68
N GLN A 4 -1.05 13.67 16.88
CA GLN A 4 -0.48 15.00 17.15
C GLN A 4 1.05 14.99 17.18
N ASP A 5 1.69 13.90 16.69
CA ASP A 5 3.13 13.85 16.60
C ASP A 5 3.65 14.97 15.69
N LYS A 6 4.68 15.69 16.17
CA LYS A 6 5.29 16.81 15.44
C LYS A 6 5.84 16.40 14.07
N SER A 7 6.21 15.13 13.89
CA SER A 7 6.66 14.57 12.60
C SER A 7 5.56 14.56 11.54
N LEU A 8 4.29 14.41 11.94
CA LEU A 8 3.14 14.47 11.03
C LEU A 8 2.70 15.91 10.73
N GLN A 9 2.93 16.85 11.64
CA GLN A 9 2.58 18.26 11.46
C GLN A 9 3.46 18.96 10.39
N SER A 10 4.64 18.43 10.11
CA SER A 10 5.56 18.96 9.08
C SER A 10 5.20 18.50 7.66
N LEU A 11 4.23 17.59 7.49
CA LEU A 11 3.82 17.11 6.17
C LEU A 11 3.14 18.23 5.37
N LYS A 12 3.55 18.40 4.11
CA LYS A 12 2.95 19.38 3.17
C LYS A 12 1.55 18.99 2.69
N LEU A 13 1.01 17.91 3.21
CA LEU A 13 -0.31 17.38 2.87
C LEU A 13 -1.41 18.32 3.38
N GLY A 14 -2.35 18.70 2.50
CA GLY A 14 -3.43 19.63 2.82
C GLY A 14 -3.10 21.12 2.70
N GLN A 15 -1.86 21.50 2.38
CA GLN A 15 -1.47 22.89 2.10
C GLN A 15 -1.55 23.21 0.61
N ALA A 16 -1.69 24.50 0.26
CA ALA A 16 -1.54 24.96 -1.12
C ALA A 16 -0.14 24.61 -1.62
N THR A 17 -0.04 23.94 -2.78
CA THR A 17 1.19 23.34 -3.26
C THR A 17 1.64 24.00 -4.54
N GLU A 18 2.86 24.54 -4.57
CA GLU A 18 3.56 24.86 -5.80
C GLU A 18 4.23 23.58 -6.33
N TYR A 19 4.03 23.29 -7.61
CA TYR A 19 4.70 22.18 -8.28
C TYR A 19 6.09 22.60 -8.71
N ALA A 20 7.12 21.98 -8.14
CA ALA A 20 8.50 22.17 -8.61
C ALA A 20 8.63 21.63 -10.05
N ALA A 21 9.18 22.46 -10.94
CA ALA A 21 9.38 22.06 -12.32
C ALA A 21 10.72 21.35 -12.52
N ASN A 22 11.71 21.59 -11.65
CA ASN A 22 13.04 21.00 -11.72
C ASN A 22 13.22 19.97 -10.62
N TYR A 23 14.01 18.94 -10.92
CA TYR A 23 14.32 17.85 -10.01
C TYR A 23 14.76 18.35 -8.62
N ASP A 24 14.08 17.82 -7.60
CA ASP A 24 14.32 18.16 -6.21
C ASP A 24 13.99 16.96 -5.30
N ARG A 25 15.02 16.26 -4.86
CA ARG A 25 14.89 15.11 -3.94
C ARG A 25 14.40 15.51 -2.55
N THR A 26 14.53 16.78 -2.15
CA THR A 26 14.13 17.26 -0.82
C THR A 26 12.61 17.34 -0.64
N LEU A 27 11.87 17.12 -1.73
CA LEU A 27 10.40 17.03 -1.70
C LEU A 27 9.92 15.75 -1.01
N LEU A 28 10.71 14.67 -1.03
CA LEU A 28 10.36 13.41 -0.39
C LEU A 28 10.27 13.57 1.13
N GLN A 29 9.21 13.03 1.72
CA GLN A 29 8.97 13.08 3.16
C GLN A 29 8.85 11.68 3.76
N PRO A 30 9.73 11.32 4.69
CA PRO A 30 9.65 10.05 5.41
C PRO A 30 8.59 10.12 6.51
N VAL A 31 7.89 9.00 6.71
CA VAL A 31 7.00 8.78 7.86
C VAL A 31 7.47 7.53 8.60
N PRO A 32 7.94 7.66 9.85
CA PRO A 32 8.44 6.51 10.60
C PRO A 32 7.37 5.42 10.77
N ARG A 33 7.67 4.18 10.34
CA ARG A 33 6.77 3.03 10.51
C ARG A 33 6.48 2.74 11.98
N LYS A 34 7.44 3.02 12.84
CA LYS A 34 7.34 2.84 14.28
C LYS A 34 6.12 3.53 14.89
N LEU A 35 5.71 4.70 14.38
CA LEU A 35 4.56 5.45 14.89
C LEU A 35 3.26 4.62 14.91
N ASN A 36 3.08 3.75 13.94
CA ASN A 36 1.92 2.85 13.87
C ASN A 36 2.21 1.49 14.51
N ARG A 37 3.39 0.93 14.23
CA ARG A 37 3.77 -0.41 14.68
C ARG A 37 3.79 -0.54 16.19
N ASP A 38 4.18 0.49 16.92
CA ASP A 38 4.11 0.51 18.40
C ASP A 38 2.66 0.29 18.88
N GLY A 39 1.68 0.91 18.21
CA GLY A 39 0.25 0.73 18.53
C GLY A 39 -0.31 -0.65 18.16
N LEU A 40 0.33 -1.36 17.24
CA LEU A 40 -0.02 -2.73 16.83
C LEU A 40 0.76 -3.80 17.61
N GLY A 41 1.66 -3.41 18.51
CA GLY A 41 2.54 -4.34 19.22
C GLY A 41 3.61 -4.98 18.32
N ILE A 42 3.87 -4.42 17.15
CA ILE A 42 4.92 -4.87 16.24
C ILE A 42 6.25 -4.33 16.77
N THR A 43 7.05 -5.21 17.32
CA THR A 43 8.39 -4.92 17.84
C THR A 43 9.46 -5.32 16.82
N GLU A 44 10.71 -5.48 17.26
CA GLU A 44 11.79 -6.04 16.44
C GLU A 44 11.43 -7.43 15.86
N GLN A 45 10.67 -8.21 16.62
CA GLN A 45 10.13 -9.49 16.14
C GLN A 45 8.79 -9.26 15.45
N GLN A 46 8.86 -9.08 14.13
CA GLN A 46 7.67 -8.81 13.31
C GLN A 46 6.87 -10.09 13.08
N PRO A 47 5.52 -10.02 13.02
CA PRO A 47 4.66 -11.19 12.80
C PRO A 47 4.71 -11.69 11.35
N PHE A 48 5.19 -10.88 10.41
CA PHE A 48 5.41 -11.22 9.00
C PHE A 48 6.91 -11.28 8.70
N THR A 49 7.32 -12.17 7.79
CA THR A 49 8.71 -12.41 7.40
C THR A 49 9.00 -12.02 5.96
N GLN A 50 7.95 -11.72 5.20
CA GLN A 50 7.98 -11.27 3.82
C GLN A 50 7.07 -10.05 3.68
N GLY A 51 7.45 -9.11 2.82
CA GLY A 51 6.57 -7.98 2.54
C GLY A 51 7.23 -6.89 1.72
N ALA A 52 6.38 -6.13 1.06
CA ALA A 52 6.74 -4.90 0.37
C ALA A 52 5.53 -3.97 0.30
N ASP A 53 5.82 -2.69 0.16
CA ASP A 53 4.84 -1.73 -0.32
C ASP A 53 5.09 -1.56 -1.82
N ILE A 54 4.17 -2.09 -2.62
CA ILE A 54 4.29 -2.14 -4.09
C ILE A 54 3.55 -0.94 -4.65
N TRP A 55 4.26 -0.06 -5.33
CA TRP A 55 3.68 1.14 -5.94
C TRP A 55 3.76 1.05 -7.45
N THR A 56 2.73 1.57 -8.13
CA THR A 56 2.81 1.87 -9.55
C THR A 56 2.68 3.37 -9.76
N ALA A 57 3.67 3.98 -10.40
CA ALA A 57 3.70 5.39 -10.74
C ALA A 57 3.43 5.57 -12.24
N TYR A 58 2.27 6.12 -12.58
CA TYR A 58 1.75 6.19 -13.96
C TYR A 58 2.16 7.45 -14.71
N GLU A 59 2.61 8.48 -14.00
CA GLU A 59 2.83 9.83 -14.54
C GLU A 59 4.33 10.22 -14.51
N ILE A 60 5.24 9.29 -14.85
CA ILE A 60 6.67 9.58 -14.91
C ILE A 60 7.00 10.30 -16.23
N SER A 61 7.64 11.48 -16.12
CA SER A 61 8.09 12.23 -17.29
C SER A 61 9.37 12.99 -16.97
N TRP A 62 10.24 13.12 -17.98
CA TRP A 62 11.48 13.92 -17.93
C TRP A 62 11.84 14.40 -19.34
N LEU A 63 12.87 15.21 -19.47
CA LEU A 63 13.41 15.63 -20.76
C LEU A 63 14.65 14.82 -21.12
N ASN A 64 14.75 14.37 -22.37
CA ASN A 64 16.01 13.82 -22.86
C ASN A 64 17.06 14.94 -23.07
N PRO A 65 18.35 14.62 -23.40
CA PRO A 65 19.38 15.64 -23.58
C PRO A 65 19.08 16.69 -24.68
N LYS A 66 18.11 16.42 -25.55
CA LYS A 66 17.66 17.36 -26.60
C LYS A 66 16.42 18.16 -26.21
N GLY A 67 15.92 18.00 -24.99
CA GLY A 67 14.72 18.68 -24.48
C GLY A 67 13.40 18.05 -24.92
N LEU A 68 13.43 16.87 -25.56
CA LEU A 68 12.19 16.15 -25.91
C LEU A 68 11.64 15.41 -24.69
N PRO A 69 10.36 15.62 -24.31
CA PRO A 69 9.75 14.89 -23.20
C PRO A 69 9.76 13.37 -23.43
N GLN A 70 10.06 12.65 -22.37
CA GLN A 70 9.99 11.20 -22.27
C GLN A 70 8.92 10.84 -21.24
N VAL A 71 8.29 9.68 -21.39
CA VAL A 71 7.29 9.17 -20.46
C VAL A 71 7.54 7.70 -20.14
N ALA A 72 7.20 7.30 -18.91
CA ALA A 72 7.33 5.93 -18.45
C ALA A 72 6.27 5.63 -17.38
N ILE A 73 6.10 4.35 -17.06
CA ILE A 73 5.47 3.87 -15.85
C ILE A 73 6.57 3.25 -15.00
N ALA A 74 6.52 3.44 -13.68
CA ALA A 74 7.47 2.82 -12.78
C ALA A 74 6.76 1.88 -11.80
N ASP A 75 7.31 0.68 -11.63
CA ASP A 75 7.06 -0.19 -10.50
C ASP A 75 8.11 0.11 -9.43
N VAL A 76 7.64 0.33 -8.20
CA VAL A 76 8.49 0.63 -7.05
C VAL A 76 8.12 -0.32 -5.91
N GLU A 77 9.10 -1.06 -5.41
CA GLU A 77 8.96 -1.93 -4.25
C GLU A 77 9.77 -1.36 -3.09
N ILE A 78 9.10 -1.01 -1.99
CA ILE A 78 9.74 -0.55 -0.75
C ILE A 78 9.69 -1.71 0.24
N ASP A 79 10.85 -2.16 0.69
CA ASP A 79 10.95 -3.25 1.67
C ASP A 79 10.19 -2.90 2.97
N TYR A 80 9.39 -3.84 3.47
CA TYR A 80 8.63 -3.66 4.70
C TYR A 80 9.50 -3.39 5.94
N ARG A 81 10.78 -3.76 5.89
CA ARG A 81 11.77 -3.53 6.96
C ARG A 81 12.34 -2.12 6.96
N SER A 82 12.07 -1.31 5.93
CA SER A 82 12.54 0.08 5.91
C SER A 82 12.07 0.83 7.16
N GLU A 83 12.88 1.76 7.65
CA GLU A 83 12.55 2.58 8.82
C GLU A 83 11.30 3.44 8.59
N ASN A 84 11.13 3.93 7.35
CA ASN A 84 10.07 4.86 7.01
C ASN A 84 9.20 4.34 5.87
N LEU A 85 7.93 4.77 5.90
CA LEU A 85 7.09 4.92 4.72
C LEU A 85 7.51 6.18 3.97
N ILE A 86 7.16 6.28 2.70
CA ILE A 86 7.24 7.52 1.93
C ILE A 86 5.85 8.12 1.83
N GLU A 87 5.68 9.39 2.25
CA GLU A 87 4.39 10.07 2.18
C GLU A 87 3.98 10.28 0.71
N SER A 88 2.75 9.84 0.36
CA SER A 88 2.31 9.70 -1.04
C SER A 88 2.22 11.02 -1.81
N LYS A 89 1.76 12.11 -1.19
CA LYS A 89 1.72 13.43 -1.84
C LYS A 89 3.13 13.97 -2.09
N SER A 90 4.03 13.76 -1.15
CA SER A 90 5.44 14.14 -1.29
C SER A 90 6.11 13.36 -2.42
N PHE A 91 5.80 12.07 -2.54
CA PHE A 91 6.30 11.24 -3.65
C PHE A 91 5.77 11.74 -4.99
N LYS A 92 4.48 12.07 -5.08
CA LYS A 92 3.93 12.69 -6.30
C LYS A 92 4.62 14.00 -6.65
N LEU A 93 4.88 14.87 -5.69
CA LEU A 93 5.59 16.14 -5.92
C LEU A 93 7.02 15.91 -6.39
N TYR A 94 7.70 14.93 -5.79
CA TYR A 94 9.03 14.50 -6.22
C TYR A 94 9.02 14.05 -7.69
N LEU A 95 8.07 13.19 -8.09
CA LEU A 95 7.95 12.75 -9.49
C LEU A 95 7.68 13.93 -10.44
N ASN A 96 6.83 14.88 -10.06
CA ASN A 96 6.58 16.07 -10.86
C ASN A 96 7.84 16.94 -11.04
N SER A 97 8.79 16.92 -10.11
CA SER A 97 10.03 17.69 -10.24
C SER A 97 10.93 17.21 -11.39
N PHE A 98 10.73 15.99 -11.90
CA PHE A 98 11.45 15.50 -13.08
C PHE A 98 10.99 16.13 -14.39
N ASN A 99 9.76 16.66 -14.45
CA ASN A 99 9.08 17.03 -15.71
C ASN A 99 9.87 17.99 -16.61
N GLN A 100 10.65 18.92 -16.05
CA GLN A 100 11.48 19.87 -16.79
C GLN A 100 12.99 19.63 -16.62
N SER A 101 13.35 18.48 -16.04
CA SER A 101 14.75 18.10 -15.83
C SER A 101 15.25 17.18 -16.91
N GLN A 102 16.49 17.40 -17.35
CA GLN A 102 17.13 16.58 -18.38
C GLN A 102 17.83 15.39 -17.74
N PHE A 103 17.57 14.20 -18.28
CA PHE A 103 18.28 12.96 -17.96
C PHE A 103 18.76 12.29 -19.23
N ALA A 104 19.89 11.60 -19.13
CA ALA A 104 20.53 10.98 -20.29
C ALA A 104 19.66 9.87 -20.90
N ASP A 105 19.06 9.04 -20.07
CA ASP A 105 18.32 7.85 -20.46
C ASP A 105 17.40 7.33 -19.31
N PHE A 106 16.64 6.29 -19.60
CA PHE A 106 15.80 5.58 -18.62
C PHE A 106 16.61 5.08 -17.41
N ALA A 107 17.78 4.51 -17.65
CA ALA A 107 18.62 3.95 -16.59
C ALA A 107 19.09 5.02 -15.59
N SER A 108 19.36 6.24 -16.06
CA SER A 108 19.74 7.35 -15.19
C SER A 108 18.59 7.83 -14.32
N VAL A 109 17.36 7.89 -14.86
CA VAL A 109 16.15 8.23 -14.08
C VAL A 109 15.86 7.13 -13.03
N GLU A 110 15.87 5.86 -13.44
CA GLU A 110 15.65 4.72 -12.57
C GLU A 110 16.64 4.68 -11.41
N ARG A 111 17.93 4.86 -11.68
CA ARG A 111 18.97 4.91 -10.66
C ARG A 111 18.75 6.07 -9.68
N THR A 112 18.46 7.27 -10.19
CA THR A 112 18.20 8.45 -9.37
C THR A 112 17.00 8.22 -8.45
N MET A 113 15.89 7.71 -8.98
CA MET A 113 14.72 7.38 -8.17
C MET A 113 15.04 6.34 -7.10
N ARG A 114 15.74 5.26 -7.45
CA ARG A 114 16.11 4.21 -6.49
C ARG A 114 16.96 4.77 -5.35
N GLU A 115 17.97 5.57 -5.64
CA GLU A 115 18.85 6.16 -4.64
C GLU A 115 18.10 7.12 -3.69
N ASP A 116 17.26 7.99 -4.24
CA ASP A 116 16.51 8.96 -3.45
C ASP A 116 15.43 8.30 -2.58
N LEU A 117 14.68 7.35 -3.16
CA LEU A 117 13.63 6.63 -2.43
C LEU A 117 14.23 5.74 -1.34
N SER A 118 15.37 5.08 -1.60
CA SER A 118 16.08 4.29 -0.59
C SER A 118 16.58 5.17 0.57
N ALA A 119 17.10 6.36 0.25
CA ALA A 119 17.53 7.32 1.27
C ALA A 119 16.35 7.84 2.12
N CYS A 120 15.20 8.13 1.51
CA CYS A 120 14.00 8.57 2.22
C CYS A 120 13.42 7.45 3.08
N ALA A 121 13.27 6.24 2.54
CA ALA A 121 12.74 5.08 3.25
C ALA A 121 13.69 4.56 4.33
N GLN A 122 15.00 4.88 4.24
CA GLN A 122 16.06 4.26 5.04
C GLN A 122 15.97 2.73 4.98
N GLY A 123 15.94 2.20 3.76
CA GLY A 123 15.79 0.79 3.48
C GLY A 123 15.93 0.48 1.99
N GLU A 124 15.84 -0.80 1.63
CA GLU A 124 15.93 -1.24 0.27
C GLU A 124 14.70 -0.80 -0.53
N VAL A 125 14.93 -0.17 -1.68
CA VAL A 125 13.91 0.16 -2.65
C VAL A 125 14.34 -0.32 -4.02
N LYS A 126 13.47 -1.07 -4.70
CA LYS A 126 13.63 -1.44 -6.10
C LYS A 126 12.79 -0.51 -6.96
N VAL A 127 13.33 -0.09 -8.08
CA VAL A 127 12.63 0.74 -9.06
C VAL A 127 12.85 0.14 -10.43
N HIS A 128 11.76 -0.05 -11.18
CA HIS A 128 11.80 -0.50 -12.57
C HIS A 128 10.96 0.43 -13.43
N LEU A 129 11.62 1.12 -14.35
CA LEU A 129 10.95 1.96 -15.33
C LEU A 129 10.62 1.16 -16.60
N HIS A 130 9.35 1.24 -17.01
CA HIS A 130 8.83 0.57 -18.18
C HIS A 130 8.41 1.57 -19.26
N PRO A 131 8.82 1.38 -20.52
CA PRO A 131 8.21 2.11 -21.64
C PRO A 131 6.73 1.69 -21.79
N LEU A 132 5.88 2.57 -22.33
CA LEU A 132 4.46 2.28 -22.47
C LEU A 132 4.17 1.02 -23.30
N SER A 133 5.06 0.67 -24.23
CA SER A 133 4.98 -0.57 -25.03
C SER A 133 5.07 -1.84 -24.20
N HIS A 134 5.64 -1.79 -22.99
CA HIS A 134 5.68 -2.93 -22.05
C HIS A 134 4.29 -3.41 -21.66
N TYR A 135 3.33 -2.50 -21.60
CA TYR A 135 1.93 -2.81 -21.21
C TYR A 135 1.03 -3.20 -22.38
N GLN A 136 1.59 -3.30 -23.59
CA GLN A 136 0.83 -3.70 -24.76
C GLN A 136 0.37 -5.16 -24.63
N GLY A 137 -0.94 -5.38 -24.67
CA GLY A 137 -1.54 -6.72 -24.55
C GLY A 137 -1.65 -7.26 -23.13
N GLN A 138 -1.31 -6.46 -22.12
CA GLN A 138 -1.58 -6.84 -20.73
C GLN A 138 -3.08 -6.78 -20.45
N SER A 139 -3.58 -7.79 -19.73
CA SER A 139 -4.96 -7.86 -19.27
C SER A 139 -5.18 -7.05 -17.98
N ILE A 140 -6.43 -6.66 -17.77
CA ILE A 140 -6.91 -6.28 -16.44
C ILE A 140 -7.26 -7.57 -15.73
N ASP A 141 -6.67 -7.78 -14.55
CA ASP A 141 -6.77 -9.01 -13.78
C ASP A 141 -7.71 -8.90 -12.58
N THR A 142 -7.89 -10.01 -11.91
CA THR A 142 -8.56 -10.12 -10.61
C THR A 142 -7.64 -10.84 -9.63
N LEU A 143 -7.73 -10.52 -8.34
CA LEU A 143 -7.07 -11.32 -7.32
C LEU A 143 -7.78 -12.68 -7.21
N ALA A 144 -6.98 -13.76 -7.19
CA ALA A 144 -7.51 -15.10 -7.02
C ALA A 144 -8.10 -15.29 -5.61
N GLY A 145 -9.16 -16.08 -5.49
CA GLY A 145 -9.80 -16.43 -4.24
C GLY A 145 -11.32 -16.34 -4.27
N ASP A 146 -11.94 -16.81 -3.21
CA ASP A 146 -13.40 -16.73 -3.01
C ASP A 146 -13.78 -15.30 -2.60
N CYS A 147 -14.62 -14.65 -3.39
CA CYS A 147 -15.19 -13.35 -3.04
C CYS A 147 -16.22 -13.51 -1.91
N ILE A 148 -16.07 -12.72 -0.85
CA ILE A 148 -16.96 -12.77 0.32
C ILE A 148 -17.96 -11.61 0.37
N ASP A 149 -18.08 -10.81 -0.68
CA ASP A 149 -18.86 -9.56 -0.67
C ASP A 149 -20.37 -9.77 -0.75
N ASP A 150 -20.83 -10.97 -1.12
CA ASP A 150 -22.23 -11.33 -1.32
C ASP A 150 -22.91 -11.97 -0.08
N GLN A 151 -22.28 -11.85 1.12
CA GLN A 151 -22.89 -12.33 2.35
C GLN A 151 -24.20 -11.56 2.66
N ASP A 152 -25.28 -12.28 2.96
CA ASP A 152 -26.56 -11.70 3.37
C ASP A 152 -26.52 -11.22 4.83
N ILE A 153 -25.87 -10.09 5.06
CA ILE A 153 -25.64 -9.51 6.39
C ILE A 153 -26.12 -8.06 6.48
N GLU A 154 -26.62 -7.65 7.64
CA GLU A 154 -26.90 -6.25 7.95
C GLU A 154 -25.70 -5.60 8.64
N ILE A 155 -25.34 -4.39 8.24
CA ILE A 155 -24.26 -3.59 8.82
C ILE A 155 -24.88 -2.44 9.63
N HIS A 156 -24.57 -2.36 10.91
CA HIS A 156 -25.11 -1.33 11.82
C HIS A 156 -24.07 -0.28 12.21
N SER A 157 -22.78 -0.54 11.98
CA SER A 157 -21.69 0.39 12.29
C SER A 157 -20.61 0.34 11.20
N TYR A 158 -19.98 1.47 10.96
CA TYR A 158 -18.87 1.66 10.02
C TYR A 158 -17.62 2.18 10.74
N GLU A 159 -17.63 2.13 12.08
CA GLU A 159 -16.47 2.44 12.92
C GLU A 159 -15.56 1.22 13.04
N PHE A 160 -14.26 1.44 13.01
CA PHE A 160 -13.28 0.37 13.14
C PHE A 160 -13.43 -0.35 14.48
N ASP A 161 -13.56 -1.68 14.40
CA ASP A 161 -13.71 -2.55 15.56
C ASP A 161 -13.06 -3.92 15.28
N ALA A 162 -11.92 -4.17 15.90
CA ALA A 162 -11.22 -5.46 15.79
C ALA A 162 -11.92 -6.58 16.57
N ASP A 163 -12.72 -6.25 17.59
CA ASP A 163 -13.42 -7.24 18.42
C ASP A 163 -14.51 -8.00 17.65
N ILE A 164 -14.91 -7.53 16.47
CA ILE A 164 -15.76 -8.28 15.53
C ILE A 164 -15.16 -9.66 15.23
N LEU A 165 -13.83 -9.79 15.25
CA LEU A 165 -13.12 -11.04 15.00
C LEU A 165 -13.08 -11.97 16.22
N GLN A 166 -13.67 -11.63 17.38
CA GLN A 166 -13.73 -12.54 18.52
C GLN A 166 -14.50 -13.81 18.15
N ASN A 167 -13.89 -14.98 18.46
CA ASN A 167 -14.47 -16.30 18.13
C ASN A 167 -14.86 -16.41 16.64
N CYS A 168 -14.02 -15.90 15.73
CA CYS A 168 -14.28 -15.90 14.29
C CYS A 168 -13.87 -17.20 13.59
N THR A 169 -13.49 -18.24 14.31
CA THR A 169 -13.02 -19.49 13.69
C THR A 169 -13.86 -20.70 14.08
N SER A 170 -14.01 -21.63 13.14
CA SER A 170 -14.54 -22.99 13.40
C SER A 170 -13.41 -23.94 13.81
N ASP A 171 -13.74 -25.21 14.07
CA ASP A 171 -12.72 -26.23 14.32
C ASP A 171 -12.14 -26.88 13.04
N ASN A 172 -12.70 -26.56 11.87
CA ASN A 172 -12.17 -27.06 10.59
C ASN A 172 -10.85 -26.35 10.27
N VAL A 173 -9.84 -27.14 9.90
CA VAL A 173 -8.57 -26.59 9.39
C VAL A 173 -8.61 -26.59 7.88
N VAL A 174 -8.32 -25.44 7.28
CA VAL A 174 -8.38 -25.21 5.84
C VAL A 174 -7.16 -24.47 5.34
N GLU A 175 -6.95 -24.53 4.04
CA GLU A 175 -6.16 -23.57 3.29
C GLU A 175 -7.11 -22.90 2.31
N GLU A 176 -7.30 -21.61 2.47
CA GLU A 176 -8.20 -20.86 1.57
C GLU A 176 -7.70 -19.43 1.32
N THR A 177 -8.12 -18.91 0.18
CA THR A 177 -7.89 -17.53 -0.22
C THR A 177 -9.22 -16.81 -0.33
N LEU A 178 -9.39 -15.75 0.43
CA LEU A 178 -10.60 -14.92 0.46
C LEU A 178 -10.31 -13.56 -0.13
N VAL A 179 -11.28 -12.99 -0.84
CA VAL A 179 -11.16 -11.66 -1.47
C VAL A 179 -12.37 -10.82 -1.10
N SER A 180 -12.12 -9.54 -0.80
CA SER A 180 -13.17 -8.53 -0.68
C SER A 180 -12.80 -7.27 -1.45
N HIS A 181 -13.75 -6.74 -2.21
CA HIS A 181 -13.66 -5.45 -2.92
C HIS A 181 -14.19 -4.27 -2.09
N LEU A 182 -14.66 -4.55 -0.85
CA LEU A 182 -15.33 -3.58 -0.01
C LEU A 182 -14.40 -2.86 0.97
N LEU A 183 -13.10 -3.18 0.95
CA LEU A 183 -12.12 -2.44 1.74
C LEU A 183 -12.16 -0.95 1.36
N LYS A 184 -12.43 -0.12 2.34
CA LYS A 184 -12.41 1.34 2.22
C LYS A 184 -11.90 1.91 3.53
N SER A 185 -10.87 2.71 3.46
CA SER A 185 -10.39 3.53 4.57
C SER A 185 -10.35 4.99 4.15
N ASN A 186 -9.76 5.83 4.97
CA ASN A 186 -9.52 7.22 4.62
C ASN A 186 -8.03 7.54 4.82
N CYS A 187 -7.52 8.44 4.01
CA CYS A 187 -6.21 9.02 4.21
C CYS A 187 -6.11 9.61 5.63
N LEU A 188 -5.03 9.28 6.35
CA LEU A 188 -4.79 9.71 7.72
C LEU A 188 -4.87 11.24 7.89
N ILE A 189 -4.42 12.00 6.88
CA ILE A 189 -4.23 13.44 6.97
C ILE A 189 -5.41 14.22 6.36
N THR A 190 -5.91 13.80 5.19
CA THR A 190 -6.93 14.55 4.44
C THR A 190 -8.34 13.99 4.61
N SER A 191 -8.50 12.84 5.24
CA SER A 191 -9.75 12.07 5.32
C SER A 191 -10.36 11.76 3.94
N GLN A 192 -9.58 11.87 2.87
CA GLN A 192 -10.02 11.48 1.53
C GLN A 192 -10.16 9.96 1.45
N PRO A 193 -11.25 9.44 0.82
CA PRO A 193 -11.47 8.00 0.73
C PRO A 193 -10.38 7.25 -0.04
N ASP A 194 -9.97 6.11 0.51
CA ASP A 194 -9.05 5.14 -0.08
C ASP A 194 -9.78 3.83 -0.32
N TRP A 195 -10.06 3.51 -1.58
CA TRP A 195 -10.77 2.30 -2.00
C TRP A 195 -9.79 1.20 -2.36
N GLY A 196 -10.00 -0.02 -1.85
CA GLY A 196 -9.13 -1.14 -2.10
C GLY A 196 -9.86 -2.46 -2.32
N THR A 197 -9.13 -3.41 -2.87
CA THR A 197 -9.45 -4.83 -2.86
C THR A 197 -8.44 -5.49 -1.92
N VAL A 198 -8.90 -6.30 -0.97
CA VAL A 198 -8.05 -7.06 -0.07
C VAL A 198 -8.16 -8.55 -0.36
N GLN A 199 -7.01 -9.22 -0.41
CA GLN A 199 -6.87 -10.67 -0.48
C GLN A 199 -6.25 -11.17 0.81
N ILE A 200 -6.82 -12.24 1.36
CA ILE A 200 -6.36 -12.90 2.58
C ILE A 200 -6.19 -14.38 2.24
N HIS A 201 -4.93 -14.84 2.20
CA HIS A 201 -4.60 -16.25 2.03
C HIS A 201 -4.06 -16.80 3.34
N TYR A 202 -4.64 -17.89 3.83
CA TYR A 202 -4.25 -18.44 5.11
C TYR A 202 -4.37 -19.97 5.19
N VAL A 203 -3.59 -20.53 6.11
CA VAL A 203 -3.68 -21.93 6.54
C VAL A 203 -3.96 -21.93 8.04
N GLY A 204 -5.08 -22.50 8.44
CA GLY A 204 -5.49 -22.53 9.83
C GLY A 204 -6.97 -22.88 10.03
N LYS A 205 -7.49 -22.61 11.20
CA LYS A 205 -8.92 -22.77 11.46
C LYS A 205 -9.75 -21.87 10.56
N GLN A 206 -10.81 -22.44 9.97
CA GLN A 206 -11.66 -21.74 9.00
C GLN A 206 -12.28 -20.49 9.62
N ILE A 207 -12.07 -19.34 8.97
CA ILE A 207 -12.57 -18.04 9.40
C ILE A 207 -14.03 -17.87 8.98
N ASP A 208 -14.84 -17.38 9.89
CA ASP A 208 -16.22 -16.98 9.64
C ASP A 208 -16.26 -15.80 8.66
N ARG A 209 -16.80 -16.05 7.46
CA ARG A 209 -16.80 -15.09 6.35
C ARG A 209 -17.66 -13.86 6.63
N GLU A 210 -18.76 -14.01 7.39
CA GLU A 210 -19.60 -12.88 7.78
C GLU A 210 -18.87 -11.94 8.75
N LYS A 211 -18.20 -12.50 9.76
CA LYS A 211 -17.39 -11.72 10.70
C LYS A 211 -16.22 -11.04 10.01
N LEU A 212 -15.54 -11.76 9.12
CA LEU A 212 -14.45 -11.17 8.34
C LEU A 212 -14.94 -10.01 7.48
N LEU A 213 -16.07 -10.17 6.79
CA LEU A 213 -16.63 -9.10 5.98
C LEU A 213 -17.04 -7.88 6.82
N ARG A 214 -17.71 -8.10 7.97
CA ARG A 214 -18.03 -7.02 8.93
C ARG A 214 -16.79 -6.28 9.40
N TYR A 215 -15.73 -7.01 9.71
CA TYR A 215 -14.45 -6.45 10.12
C TYR A 215 -13.85 -5.58 8.99
N ILE A 216 -13.81 -6.08 7.73
CA ILE A 216 -13.32 -5.31 6.59
C ILE A 216 -14.16 -4.03 6.39
N VAL A 217 -15.49 -4.12 6.52
CA VAL A 217 -16.40 -2.97 6.39
C VAL A 217 -16.21 -1.95 7.52
N SER A 218 -15.76 -2.37 8.71
CA SER A 218 -15.51 -1.46 9.83
C SER A 218 -14.40 -0.43 9.57
N PHE A 219 -13.52 -0.68 8.59
CA PHE A 219 -12.51 0.31 8.16
C PHE A 219 -13.11 1.55 7.46
N ARG A 220 -14.40 1.55 7.15
CA ARG A 220 -15.01 2.53 6.24
C ARG A 220 -14.86 3.97 6.69
N GLN A 221 -14.75 4.25 7.97
CA GLN A 221 -14.48 5.57 8.55
C GLN A 221 -13.11 5.68 9.20
N HIS A 222 -12.29 4.62 9.12
CA HIS A 222 -10.97 4.59 9.73
C HIS A 222 -9.94 5.37 8.93
N ASN A 223 -9.16 6.21 9.60
CA ASN A 223 -8.11 7.03 9.00
C ASN A 223 -6.73 6.41 9.28
N GLU A 224 -6.08 5.91 8.24
CA GLU A 224 -4.76 5.28 8.33
C GLU A 224 -4.08 5.27 6.96
N PHE A 225 -2.74 5.13 6.90
CA PHE A 225 -2.05 4.87 5.63
C PHE A 225 -2.35 3.45 5.12
N HIS A 226 -2.26 3.24 3.81
CA HIS A 226 -2.55 1.96 3.16
C HIS A 226 -1.73 0.82 3.76
N GLU A 227 -0.43 1.05 3.93
CA GLU A 227 0.53 0.10 4.49
C GLU A 227 0.17 -0.29 5.92
N GLN A 228 -0.25 0.70 6.69
CA GLN A 228 -0.64 0.52 8.08
C GLN A 228 -1.95 -0.27 8.20
N CYS A 229 -2.93 -0.02 7.31
CA CYS A 229 -4.17 -0.81 7.25
C CYS A 229 -3.87 -2.29 7.01
N VAL A 230 -2.96 -2.62 6.09
CA VAL A 230 -2.60 -4.02 5.81
C VAL A 230 -1.87 -4.67 6.99
N GLU A 231 -0.94 -3.95 7.63
CA GLU A 231 -0.26 -4.43 8.83
C GLU A 231 -1.26 -4.66 9.99
N ARG A 232 -2.26 -3.79 10.14
CA ARG A 232 -3.34 -3.95 11.13
C ARG A 232 -4.18 -5.19 10.85
N ILE A 233 -4.65 -5.37 9.61
CA ILE A 233 -5.43 -6.55 9.22
C ILE A 233 -4.62 -7.82 9.49
N PHE A 234 -3.33 -7.83 9.17
CA PHE A 234 -2.45 -8.96 9.44
C PHE A 234 -2.36 -9.26 10.95
N CYS A 235 -2.09 -8.25 11.77
CA CYS A 235 -1.96 -8.41 13.22
C CYS A 235 -3.27 -8.86 13.88
N ASP A 236 -4.41 -8.28 13.48
CA ASP A 236 -5.71 -8.61 14.03
C ASP A 236 -6.09 -10.07 13.69
N LEU A 237 -5.86 -10.50 12.46
CA LEU A 237 -6.08 -11.90 12.07
C LEU A 237 -5.14 -12.88 12.81
N MET A 238 -3.87 -12.51 12.97
CA MET A 238 -2.93 -13.31 13.79
C MET A 238 -3.38 -13.40 15.25
N HIS A 239 -3.96 -12.33 15.79
CA HIS A 239 -4.44 -12.31 17.18
C HIS A 239 -5.71 -13.14 17.39
N TYR A 240 -6.73 -12.93 16.55
CA TYR A 240 -8.07 -13.51 16.75
C TYR A 240 -8.24 -14.88 16.08
N ALA A 241 -7.81 -15.05 14.85
CA ALA A 241 -7.95 -16.29 14.09
C ALA A 241 -6.76 -17.25 14.29
N LYS A 242 -5.57 -16.71 14.62
CA LYS A 242 -4.33 -17.48 14.88
C LYS A 242 -3.98 -18.49 13.80
N PRO A 243 -3.99 -18.12 12.53
CA PRO A 243 -3.58 -19.02 11.46
C PRO A 243 -2.09 -19.36 11.58
N GLU A 244 -1.70 -20.54 11.10
CA GLU A 244 -0.28 -20.94 10.98
C GLU A 244 0.43 -20.13 9.89
N LYS A 245 -0.26 -19.94 8.75
CA LYS A 245 0.21 -19.17 7.61
C LYS A 245 -0.78 -18.08 7.29
N LEU A 246 -0.28 -16.89 6.99
CA LEU A 246 -1.11 -15.75 6.64
C LEU A 246 -0.41 -14.84 5.64
N THR A 247 -1.14 -14.47 4.62
CA THR A 247 -0.84 -13.37 3.70
C THR A 247 -2.00 -12.39 3.70
N VAL A 248 -1.70 -11.11 3.80
CA VAL A 248 -2.64 -10.02 3.56
C VAL A 248 -2.06 -9.13 2.47
N TYR A 249 -2.80 -8.99 1.39
CA TYR A 249 -2.43 -8.18 0.24
C TYR A 249 -3.60 -7.26 -0.12
N ALA A 250 -3.36 -5.96 -0.13
CA ALA A 250 -4.36 -5.01 -0.58
C ALA A 250 -3.90 -4.29 -1.84
N ARG A 251 -4.84 -4.04 -2.75
CA ARG A 251 -4.63 -3.22 -3.94
C ARG A 251 -5.60 -2.06 -3.94
N TYR A 252 -5.04 -0.87 -3.83
CA TYR A 252 -5.82 0.36 -3.74
C TYR A 252 -5.96 1.05 -5.10
N THR A 253 -7.05 1.78 -5.26
CA THR A 253 -7.26 2.61 -6.44
C THR A 253 -6.24 3.74 -6.48
N ARG A 254 -5.71 4.03 -7.66
CA ARG A 254 -4.75 5.12 -7.81
C ARG A 254 -5.36 6.48 -7.51
N ARG A 255 -4.55 7.32 -6.91
CA ARG A 255 -4.83 8.74 -6.69
C ARG A 255 -3.61 9.58 -7.08
N GLY A 256 -3.85 10.62 -7.89
CA GLY A 256 -2.77 11.48 -8.33
C GLY A 256 -1.67 10.78 -9.12
N GLY A 257 -2.01 9.74 -9.91
CA GLY A 257 -1.06 9.00 -10.72
C GLY A 257 -0.23 7.96 -9.98
N LEU A 258 -0.60 7.62 -8.72
CA LEU A 258 0.05 6.59 -7.90
C LEU A 258 -0.97 5.61 -7.36
N ASP A 259 -0.71 4.33 -7.39
CA ASP A 259 -1.37 3.34 -6.54
C ASP A 259 -0.38 2.74 -5.53
N ILE A 260 -0.90 2.25 -4.41
CA ILE A 260 -0.12 1.71 -3.30
C ILE A 260 -0.73 0.37 -2.90
N ASN A 261 0.05 -0.70 -2.99
CA ASN A 261 -0.42 -2.06 -2.85
C ASN A 261 0.45 -2.81 -1.82
N PRO A 262 0.15 -2.67 -0.52
CA PRO A 262 0.96 -3.31 0.51
C PRO A 262 0.71 -4.82 0.55
N PHE A 263 1.80 -5.57 0.68
CA PHE A 263 1.83 -7.02 0.83
C PHE A 263 2.56 -7.40 2.11
N ARG A 264 1.96 -8.24 2.95
CA ARG A 264 2.59 -8.83 4.15
C ARG A 264 2.27 -10.30 4.22
N SER A 265 3.31 -11.12 4.47
CA SER A 265 3.17 -12.56 4.59
C SER A 265 4.18 -13.14 5.58
N ASN A 266 3.84 -14.29 6.18
CA ASN A 266 4.78 -15.09 6.93
C ASN A 266 5.22 -16.37 6.17
N PHE A 267 4.78 -16.53 4.90
CA PHE A 267 5.10 -17.74 4.12
C PHE A 267 5.18 -17.56 2.59
N GLU A 268 4.59 -16.51 2.01
CA GLU A 268 4.60 -16.28 0.57
C GLU A 268 5.58 -15.19 0.17
N GLU A 269 6.15 -15.33 -1.01
CA GLU A 269 6.97 -14.32 -1.65
C GLU A 269 6.10 -13.19 -2.23
N ILE A 270 6.72 -12.03 -2.50
CA ILE A 270 6.06 -10.87 -3.08
C ILE A 270 5.51 -11.26 -4.47
N PRO A 271 4.20 -11.03 -4.73
CA PRO A 271 3.57 -11.38 -5.99
C PRO A 271 4.01 -10.44 -7.12
N GLN A 272 3.78 -10.90 -8.36
CA GLN A 272 3.89 -10.00 -9.51
C GLN A 272 2.90 -8.83 -9.39
N ASN A 273 3.35 -7.65 -9.83
CA ASN A 273 2.48 -6.48 -9.86
C ASN A 273 1.43 -6.63 -10.97
N LEU A 274 0.17 -6.82 -10.57
CA LEU A 274 -0.98 -6.94 -11.45
C LEU A 274 -1.67 -5.58 -11.60
N ARG A 275 -2.58 -5.45 -12.56
CA ARG A 275 -3.49 -4.33 -12.66
C ARG A 275 -4.93 -4.81 -12.53
N LEU A 276 -5.64 -4.28 -11.54
CA LEU A 276 -7.06 -4.55 -11.36
C LEU A 276 -7.92 -3.50 -12.06
N ALA A 277 -9.21 -3.80 -12.24
CA ALA A 277 -10.16 -2.92 -12.96
C ALA A 277 -10.27 -1.50 -12.36
N ARG A 278 -10.00 -1.36 -11.05
CA ARG A 278 -10.08 -0.07 -10.34
C ARG A 278 -8.73 0.64 -10.17
N GLN A 279 -7.69 0.19 -10.86
CA GLN A 279 -6.34 0.79 -10.76
C GLN A 279 -5.91 1.53 -12.02
#